data_70f14226d247d3d79aec6010f026df9b
#
_entry.id   70f14226d247d3d79aec6010f026df9b
#
_cell.length_a   1.000
_cell.length_b   1.000
_cell.length_c   1.000
_cell.angle_alpha   90.00
_cell.angle_beta   90.00
_cell.angle_gamma   90.00
#
_symmetry.space_group_name_H-M   'P 1'
#
loop_
_entity.id
_entity.type
_entity.pdbx_description
1 polymer ?
#
loop_
_entity_poly.entity_id
_entity_poly.type
_entity_poly.pdbx_seq_one_letter_code
_entity_poly.pdbx_strand_id
1 'polypeptide(L)'
;MKKVTIYTTPSCHFCHQAKEYFKENNIPYEEWDVAANMEKRAEMVAMTKQLGVPVIRIDNDVVIGFNKPKVAALLGLMAAAA
;
A
#
# COMPACT_ATOMS: atom_id res chain seq x y z
N MET A 1 5.74 1.73 15.71
CA MET A 1 4.77 1.30 14.67
C MET A 1 5.21 1.81 13.32
N LYS A 2 5.11 0.99 12.31
CA LYS A 2 5.54 1.38 10.96
C LYS A 2 4.52 2.29 10.30
N LYS A 3 4.99 3.26 9.54
CA LYS A 3 4.11 4.14 8.79
C LYS A 3 3.71 3.45 7.49
N VAL A 4 2.41 3.39 7.23
CA VAL A 4 1.85 2.76 6.02
C VAL A 4 1.26 3.83 5.13
N THR A 5 1.68 3.84 3.88
CA THR A 5 1.13 4.73 2.86
C THR A 5 0.69 3.88 1.67
N ILE A 6 -0.50 4.13 1.17
CA ILE A 6 -1.02 3.41 0.00
C ILE A 6 -1.35 4.40 -1.11
N TYR A 7 -0.87 4.10 -2.31
CA TYR A 7 -1.18 4.88 -3.51
C TYR A 7 -2.23 4.13 -4.30
N THR A 8 -3.34 4.80 -4.59
CA THR A 8 -4.55 4.17 -5.15
C THR A 8 -5.11 4.94 -6.32
N THR A 9 -6.11 4.33 -6.99
CA THR A 9 -7.02 5.03 -7.90
C THR A 9 -8.45 4.61 -7.54
N PRO A 10 -9.48 5.42 -7.89
CA PRO A 10 -10.85 5.10 -7.53
C PRO A 10 -11.38 3.77 -8.07
N SER A 11 -10.90 3.35 -9.23
CA SER A 11 -11.38 2.13 -9.88
C SER A 11 -10.54 0.89 -9.58
N CYS A 12 -9.60 0.98 -8.69
CA CYS A 12 -8.67 -0.12 -8.42
C CYS A 12 -9.28 -1.13 -7.43
N HIS A 13 -9.57 -2.32 -7.92
CA HIS A 13 -10.15 -3.38 -7.09
C HIS A 13 -9.18 -3.82 -5.97
N PHE A 14 -7.92 -4.04 -6.31
CA PHE A 14 -6.94 -4.48 -5.32
C PHE A 14 -6.59 -3.40 -4.31
N CYS A 15 -6.75 -2.13 -4.68
CA CYS A 15 -6.60 -1.03 -3.73
C CYS A 15 -7.67 -1.12 -2.64
N HIS A 16 -8.90 -1.43 -3.01
CA HIS A 16 -9.98 -1.60 -2.04
C HIS A 16 -9.71 -2.79 -1.12
N GLN A 17 -9.22 -3.89 -1.66
CA GLN A 17 -8.87 -5.05 -0.86
C GLN A 17 -7.78 -4.74 0.15
N ALA A 18 -6.76 -4.00 -0.27
CA ALA A 18 -5.67 -3.62 0.62
C ALA A 18 -6.17 -2.73 1.77
N LYS A 19 -7.03 -1.76 1.44
CA LYS A 19 -7.59 -0.87 2.47
C LYS A 19 -8.45 -1.63 3.47
N GLU A 20 -9.27 -2.56 3.00
CA GLU A 20 -10.07 -3.40 3.89
C GLU A 20 -9.19 -4.24 4.81
N TYR A 21 -8.12 -4.80 4.26
CA TYR A 21 -7.17 -5.57 5.06
C TYR A 21 -6.57 -4.74 6.19
N PHE A 22 -6.18 -3.50 5.88
CA PHE A 22 -5.64 -2.61 6.91
C PHE A 22 -6.68 -2.29 7.98
N LYS A 23 -7.92 -2.03 7.57
CA LYS A 23 -9.01 -1.75 8.53
C LYS A 23 -9.30 -2.94 9.42
N GLU A 24 -9.34 -4.15 8.86
CA GLU A 24 -9.60 -5.36 9.62
C GLU A 24 -8.52 -5.63 10.67
N ASN A 25 -7.30 -5.21 10.40
CA ASN A 25 -6.17 -5.41 11.31
C ASN A 25 -5.84 -4.18 12.13
N ASN A 26 -6.71 -3.17 12.11
CA ASN A 26 -6.54 -1.93 12.87
C ASN A 26 -5.22 -1.22 12.54
N ILE A 27 -4.83 -1.24 11.29
CA ILE A 27 -3.59 -0.63 10.83
C ILE A 27 -3.90 0.76 10.28
N PRO A 28 -3.43 1.83 10.90
CA PRO A 28 -3.60 3.18 10.35
C PRO A 28 -2.76 3.32 9.08
N TYR A 29 -3.32 3.96 8.08
CA TYR A 29 -2.63 4.19 6.82
C TYR A 29 -2.99 5.55 6.25
N GLU A 30 -2.11 6.05 5.39
CA GLU A 30 -2.32 7.27 4.64
C GLU A 30 -2.59 6.89 3.19
N GLU A 31 -3.66 7.41 2.62
CA GLU A 31 -4.03 7.08 1.24
C GLU A 31 -3.86 8.29 0.33
N TRP A 32 -3.28 8.06 -0.85
CA TRP A 32 -3.15 9.08 -1.87
C TRP A 32 -3.77 8.58 -3.17
N ASP A 33 -4.75 9.34 -3.67
CA ASP A 33 -5.37 9.05 -4.96
C ASP A 33 -4.48 9.64 -6.06
N VAL A 34 -3.73 8.77 -6.73
CA VAL A 34 -2.77 9.21 -7.74
C VAL A 34 -3.43 9.55 -9.07
N ALA A 35 -4.72 9.27 -9.22
CA ALA A 35 -5.48 9.75 -10.37
C ALA A 35 -5.78 11.24 -10.24
N ALA A 36 -5.97 11.72 -9.01
CA ALA A 36 -6.28 13.11 -8.73
C ALA A 36 -5.05 13.94 -8.33
N ASN A 37 -4.05 13.31 -7.71
CA ASN A 37 -2.88 14.01 -7.19
C ASN A 37 -1.65 13.70 -8.04
N MET A 38 -1.29 14.65 -8.90
CA MET A 38 -0.18 14.46 -9.83
C MET A 38 1.18 14.42 -9.14
N GLU A 39 1.33 15.15 -8.04
CA GLU A 39 2.59 15.11 -7.29
C GLU A 39 2.83 13.74 -6.68
N LYS A 40 1.80 13.16 -6.10
CA LYS A 40 1.90 11.81 -5.50
C LYS A 40 2.07 10.74 -6.57
N ARG A 41 1.48 10.94 -7.74
CA ARG A 41 1.68 10.05 -8.88
C ARG A 41 3.15 10.04 -9.30
N ALA A 42 3.75 11.23 -9.42
CA ALA A 42 5.16 11.35 -9.78
C ALA A 42 6.06 10.70 -8.72
N GLU A 43 5.73 10.90 -7.45
CA GLU A 43 6.45 10.29 -6.34
C GLU A 43 6.40 8.76 -6.43
N MET A 44 5.21 8.22 -6.69
CA MET A 44 5.02 6.77 -6.84
C MET A 44 5.85 6.22 -8.01
N VAL A 45 5.81 6.90 -9.15
CA VAL A 45 6.58 6.47 -10.33
C VAL A 45 8.07 6.54 -10.06
N ALA A 46 8.52 7.56 -9.35
CA ALA A 46 9.94 7.67 -8.99
C ALA A 46 10.39 6.50 -8.12
N MET A 47 9.54 6.03 -7.21
CA MET A 47 9.86 4.91 -6.33
C MET A 47 9.78 3.56 -7.03
N THR A 48 8.82 3.37 -7.92
CA THR A 48 8.50 2.05 -8.47
C THR A 48 8.86 1.88 -9.94
N LYS A 49 9.13 2.98 -10.63
CA LYS A 49 9.41 3.01 -12.06
C LYS A 49 8.25 2.50 -12.90
N GLN A 50 7.02 2.59 -12.37
CA GLN A 50 5.81 2.16 -13.06
C GLN A 50 4.60 2.94 -12.58
N LEU A 51 3.48 2.83 -13.30
CA LEU A 51 2.23 3.51 -12.98
C LEU A 51 1.19 2.62 -12.30
N GLY A 52 1.49 1.34 -12.10
CA GLY A 52 0.52 0.40 -11.54
C GLY A 52 0.16 0.69 -10.09
N VAL A 53 -1.08 0.41 -9.74
CA VAL A 53 -1.60 0.54 -8.38
C VAL A 53 -2.21 -0.79 -7.94
N PRO A 54 -2.33 -1.06 -6.65
CA PRO A 54 -1.85 -0.26 -5.53
C PRO A 54 -0.34 -0.34 -5.36
N VAL A 55 0.24 0.70 -4.78
CA VAL A 55 1.60 0.67 -4.28
C VAL A 55 1.52 0.95 -2.79
N ILE A 56 2.11 0.07 -1.99
CA ILE A 56 2.06 0.16 -0.54
C ILE A 56 3.47 0.39 -0.02
N ARG A 57 3.64 1.50 0.70
CA ARG A 57 4.92 1.80 1.32
C ARG A 57 4.80 1.59 2.82
N ILE A 58 5.68 0.76 3.37
CA ILE A 58 5.72 0.46 4.80
C ILE A 58 7.10 0.88 5.28
N ASP A 59 7.19 2.03 5.95
CA ASP A 59 8.44 2.71 6.28
C ASP A 59 9.28 2.91 5.00
N ASN A 60 10.39 2.18 4.86
CA ASN A 60 11.26 2.28 3.70
C ASN A 60 11.05 1.14 2.69
N ASP A 61 10.14 0.23 2.99
CA ASP A 61 9.84 -0.89 2.11
C ASP A 61 8.69 -0.55 1.17
N VAL A 62 8.81 -0.95 -0.08
CA VAL A 62 7.79 -0.69 -1.10
C VAL A 62 7.28 -2.02 -1.64
N VAL A 63 5.96 -2.19 -1.61
CA VAL A 63 5.29 -3.37 -2.17
C VAL A 63 4.47 -2.92 -3.37
N ILE A 64 4.73 -3.51 -4.52
CA ILE A 64 4.00 -3.22 -5.74
C ILE A 64 2.87 -4.23 -5.87
N GLY A 65 1.66 -3.72 -5.97
CA GLY A 65 0.46 -4.55 -5.94
C GLY A 65 0.08 -4.93 -4.52
N PHE A 66 -1.02 -5.66 -4.37
CA PHE A 66 -1.44 -6.12 -3.05
C PHE A 66 -0.95 -7.55 -2.83
N ASN A 67 0.26 -7.66 -2.33
CA ASN A 67 0.83 -8.95 -1.96
C ASN A 67 0.61 -9.14 -0.47
N LYS A 68 -0.53 -9.75 -0.13
CA LYS A 68 -0.95 -9.91 1.25
C LYS A 68 0.10 -10.57 2.16
N PRO A 69 0.72 -11.70 1.78
CA PRO A 69 1.76 -12.30 2.62
C PRO A 69 2.94 -11.37 2.88
N LYS A 70 3.38 -10.65 1.86
CA LYS A 70 4.51 -9.75 2.02
C LYS A 70 4.16 -8.55 2.90
N VAL A 71 2.98 -7.98 2.70
CA VAL A 71 2.50 -6.87 3.52
C VAL A 71 2.37 -7.32 4.98
N ALA A 72 1.79 -8.49 5.21
CA ALA A 72 1.64 -9.02 6.56
C ALA A 72 2.99 -9.26 7.22
N ALA A 73 3.96 -9.78 6.48
CA ALA A 73 5.30 -10.01 7.01
C ALA A 73 5.98 -8.69 7.41
N LEU A 74 5.86 -7.66 6.56
CA LEU A 74 6.47 -6.36 6.83
C LEU A 74 5.82 -5.67 8.02
N LEU A 75 4.55 -5.91 8.26
CA LEU A 75 3.82 -5.33 9.38
C LEU A 75 3.90 -6.19 10.65
N GLY A 76 4.51 -7.35 10.57
CA GLY A 76 4.61 -8.26 11.71
C GLY A 76 3.35 -9.04 12.00
N LEU A 77 2.41 -9.08 11.07
CA LEU A 77 1.12 -9.77 11.26
C LEU A 77 1.21 -11.26 11.05
N MET A 78 2.24 -11.74 10.39
CA MET A 78 2.40 -13.16 10.08
C MET A 78 3.25 -13.91 11.10
N ALA A 79 3.70 -13.26 12.14
CA ALA A 79 4.58 -13.89 13.11
C ALA A 79 3.96 -15.16 13.69
N ALA A 80 2.66 -15.15 13.91
CA ALA A 80 1.95 -16.29 14.48
C ALA A 80 1.75 -17.41 13.48
N ALA A 81 1.93 -17.17 12.21
CA ALA A 81 1.71 -18.17 11.18
C ALA A 81 2.88 -19.13 11.00
N ALA A 82 3.96 -18.83 11.64
CA ALA A 82 5.15 -19.67 11.56
C ALA A 82 4.91 -21.06 12.12
#